data_b41a178246c4a81200a585f0db335cd3
#
_entry.id   b41a178246c4a81200a585f0db335cd3
#
_cell.length_a   1.000
_cell.length_b   1.000
_cell.length_c   1.000
_cell.angle_alpha   90.00
_cell.angle_beta   90.00
_cell.angle_gamma   90.00
#
_symmetry.space_group_name_H-M   'P 1'
#
loop_
_entity.id
_entity.type
_entity.pdbx_description
1 polymer ?
#
loop_
_entity_poly.entity_id
_entity_poly.type
_entity_poly.pdbx_seq_one_letter_code
_entity_poly.pdbx_strand_id
1 'polypeptide(L)'
;MHRFNQMANLMAALCLSMSAACSSSSTGANMDPDGGNPDPGSDGGSNTNPDGGSQTGTSPVLAGCPILPSNHIFNTPIDNLPVHPNSATFMATIGTRNLHLDLGKTVDQTSATYYGVPWNVVHGGTLTWPKATFYSADTSLNWNPRPEADCANGTAHTLVSPCLPATAPNPVFPVPSNVQVEGGIDTNPSQPYGDHHILLLDADTCRLWELYHAYPDGSGGWDIFGSAQFDLRSNALRPADWTSADAAGFPILPLLLKADEASSGEIKHALRFTILSSKIRAQYVWPGRHLTGSNNSASLPPMGQLFRLKASYQIPANFNTQAKAILQAMKTYGMYIADGGSDMYVSGEPNAGWLDATITQVQQVSSSQFEAVDITAITSRAGFNANSGAVPQ
;
A
#
# COMPACT_ATOMS: atom_id res chain seq x y z
N MET A 1 24.80 -24.02 25.57
CA MET A 1 23.76 -25.05 25.33
C MET A 1 22.47 -24.58 25.98
N HIS A 2 21.62 -23.88 25.25
CA HIS A 2 20.20 -23.77 25.54
C HIS A 2 19.54 -23.29 24.24
N ARG A 3 18.93 -24.25 23.56
CA ARG A 3 18.13 -23.96 22.35
C ARG A 3 16.77 -23.45 22.82
N PHE A 4 16.44 -22.22 22.48
CA PHE A 4 15.07 -21.74 22.57
C PHE A 4 14.32 -22.17 21.32
N ASN A 5 13.31 -23.01 21.50
CA ASN A 5 12.30 -23.34 20.51
C ASN A 5 11.43 -22.10 20.27
N GLN A 6 11.51 -21.53 19.07
CA GLN A 6 10.45 -20.67 18.59
C GLN A 6 9.37 -21.56 17.97
N MET A 7 8.22 -21.61 18.63
CA MET A 7 7.00 -22.16 18.05
C MET A 7 6.44 -21.14 17.04
N ALA A 8 6.64 -21.43 15.76
CA ALA A 8 5.91 -20.77 14.71
C ALA A 8 4.44 -21.23 14.77
N ASN A 9 3.52 -20.32 15.01
CA ASN A 9 2.09 -20.57 14.87
C ASN A 9 1.73 -20.63 13.38
N LEU A 10 1.69 -21.84 12.87
CA LEU A 10 1.17 -22.17 11.55
C LEU A 10 -0.36 -22.10 11.64
N MET A 11 -1.00 -21.03 11.15
CA MET A 11 -2.42 -21.03 10.85
C MET A 11 -2.60 -21.27 9.35
N ALA A 12 -2.79 -22.52 8.99
CA ALA A 12 -3.26 -22.92 7.68
C ALA A 12 -4.72 -22.47 7.51
N ALA A 13 -4.96 -21.54 6.59
CA ALA A 13 -6.29 -21.23 6.12
C ALA A 13 -6.73 -22.28 5.11
N LEU A 14 -7.58 -23.21 5.55
CA LEU A 14 -8.21 -24.22 4.72
C LEU A 14 -9.37 -23.58 3.94
N CYS A 15 -9.16 -23.20 2.68
CA CYS A 15 -10.25 -22.83 1.78
C CYS A 15 -10.79 -24.06 1.07
N LEU A 16 -11.98 -24.54 1.49
CA LEU A 16 -12.77 -25.49 0.71
C LEU A 16 -13.44 -24.74 -0.47
N SER A 17 -13.10 -25.16 -1.68
CA SER A 17 -13.79 -24.75 -2.91
C SER A 17 -15.09 -25.54 -3.06
N MET A 18 -16.22 -24.84 -3.08
CA MET A 18 -17.46 -25.36 -3.67
C MET A 18 -17.78 -24.57 -4.93
N SER A 19 -17.64 -25.24 -6.06
CA SER A 19 -18.10 -24.79 -7.36
C SER A 19 -19.63 -24.94 -7.44
N ALA A 20 -20.33 -23.84 -7.67
CA ALA A 20 -21.70 -23.84 -8.14
C ALA A 20 -21.77 -23.09 -9.45
N ALA A 21 -22.08 -23.84 -10.52
CA ALA A 21 -22.39 -23.30 -11.83
C ALA A 21 -23.75 -22.62 -11.80
N CYS A 22 -23.86 -21.42 -12.30
CA CYS A 22 -25.12 -20.80 -12.69
C CYS A 22 -24.97 -20.20 -14.09
N SER A 23 -25.65 -20.80 -15.03
CA SER A 23 -25.84 -20.32 -16.38
C SER A 23 -26.83 -19.14 -16.39
N SER A 24 -26.54 -18.06 -17.05
CA SER A 24 -27.54 -17.09 -17.49
C SER A 24 -27.26 -16.63 -18.92
N SER A 25 -28.30 -16.66 -19.67
CA SER A 25 -28.47 -16.42 -21.08
C SER A 25 -28.19 -14.99 -21.51
N SER A 26 -27.56 -14.88 -22.67
CA SER A 26 -27.32 -13.66 -23.43
C SER A 26 -28.59 -13.20 -24.15
N THR A 27 -28.85 -11.88 -24.12
CA THR A 27 -29.62 -11.22 -25.17
C THR A 27 -28.74 -10.12 -25.77
N GLY A 28 -28.51 -10.24 -27.07
CA GLY A 28 -27.72 -9.32 -27.83
C GLY A 28 -28.44 -8.00 -28.15
N ALA A 29 -27.70 -6.95 -28.31
CA ALA A 29 -28.12 -5.77 -29.08
C ALA A 29 -26.98 -5.37 -30.01
N ASN A 30 -27.33 -5.28 -31.28
CA ASN A 30 -26.50 -4.82 -32.38
C ASN A 30 -26.15 -3.34 -32.22
N MET A 31 -24.91 -2.99 -32.58
CA MET A 31 -24.56 -1.63 -33.02
C MET A 31 -23.72 -1.70 -34.28
N ASP A 32 -24.14 -0.95 -35.28
CA ASP A 32 -23.49 -0.71 -36.55
C ASP A 32 -22.33 0.32 -36.42
N PRO A 33 -21.39 0.31 -37.37
CA PRO A 33 -20.16 1.10 -37.30
C PRO A 33 -20.23 2.35 -38.19
N ASP A 34 -19.58 3.44 -37.72
CA ASP A 34 -19.01 4.48 -38.60
C ASP A 34 -18.04 5.32 -37.75
N GLY A 35 -16.78 5.38 -38.09
CA GLY A 35 -16.09 6.13 -39.07
C GLY A 35 -15.59 7.48 -38.54
N GLY A 36 -14.24 7.63 -38.37
CA GLY A 36 -13.65 8.98 -38.28
C GLY A 36 -12.46 9.12 -37.33
N ASN A 37 -11.29 8.80 -37.86
CA ASN A 37 -10.01 9.23 -37.28
C ASN A 37 -9.72 10.68 -37.75
N PRO A 38 -9.16 11.54 -36.91
CA PRO A 38 -8.05 12.39 -37.38
C PRO A 38 -6.85 12.38 -36.43
N ASP A 39 -5.72 12.44 -37.05
CA ASP A 39 -4.32 12.44 -36.69
C ASP A 39 -3.88 13.55 -35.72
N PRO A 40 -2.72 13.38 -35.05
CA PRO A 40 -2.34 14.18 -33.87
C PRO A 40 -1.59 15.45 -34.26
N GLY A 41 -2.12 16.58 -33.86
CA GLY A 41 -1.41 17.86 -33.84
C GLY A 41 -0.62 18.02 -32.52
N SER A 42 0.67 18.21 -32.68
CA SER A 42 1.57 18.67 -31.63
C SER A 42 1.25 20.11 -31.23
N ASP A 43 0.92 20.35 -29.95
CA ASP A 43 1.06 21.68 -29.40
C ASP A 43 1.45 21.61 -27.92
N GLY A 44 2.58 22.27 -27.64
CA GLY A 44 3.06 22.55 -26.30
C GLY A 44 2.10 23.47 -25.55
N GLY A 45 1.31 22.92 -24.66
CA GLY A 45 0.42 23.66 -23.79
C GLY A 45 0.98 23.75 -22.38
N SER A 46 1.36 24.95 -21.98
CA SER A 46 1.58 25.36 -20.62
C SER A 46 0.32 25.06 -19.79
N ASN A 47 0.39 24.07 -18.91
CA ASN A 47 -0.70 23.77 -17.96
C ASN A 47 -0.74 24.84 -16.86
N THR A 48 -1.46 25.91 -17.11
CA THR A 48 -2.01 26.75 -16.04
C THR A 48 -3.35 26.15 -15.62
N ASN A 49 -3.38 25.53 -14.49
CA ASN A 49 -4.61 25.03 -13.85
C ASN A 49 -5.42 26.22 -13.32
N PRO A 50 -6.66 26.44 -13.74
CA PRO A 50 -7.50 27.55 -13.25
C PRO A 50 -8.44 27.06 -12.15
N ASP A 51 -7.94 26.56 -11.02
CA ASP A 51 -8.78 26.34 -9.85
C ASP A 51 -8.11 26.96 -8.63
N GLY A 52 -8.55 28.21 -8.38
CA GLY A 52 -8.22 28.98 -7.20
C GLY A 52 -8.96 28.44 -5.98
N GLY A 53 -8.28 27.63 -5.20
CA GLY A 53 -8.67 27.22 -3.86
C GLY A 53 -7.41 26.96 -3.08
N SER A 54 -7.01 27.88 -2.23
CA SER A 54 -5.81 27.78 -1.40
C SER A 54 -5.95 26.67 -0.36
N GLN A 55 -5.58 25.45 -0.73
CA GLN A 55 -5.11 24.46 0.24
C GLN A 55 -3.58 24.57 0.26
N THR A 56 -3.03 25.25 1.25
CA THR A 56 -1.59 25.46 1.44
C THR A 56 -0.92 24.28 2.13
N GLY A 57 -1.25 23.06 1.74
CA GLY A 57 -0.50 21.86 2.11
C GLY A 57 0.51 21.53 1.00
N THR A 58 1.78 21.57 1.30
CA THR A 58 2.80 21.00 0.39
C THR A 58 2.75 19.49 0.51
N SER A 59 2.77 18.78 -0.64
CA SER A 59 2.96 17.32 -0.64
C SER A 59 4.22 16.95 0.13
N PRO A 60 4.23 15.82 0.87
CA PRO A 60 5.48 15.23 1.33
C PRO A 60 6.43 15.01 0.14
N VAL A 61 7.73 15.18 0.35
CA VAL A 61 8.75 15.04 -0.70
C VAL A 61 9.77 13.99 -0.26
N LEU A 62 10.10 13.06 -1.14
CA LEU A 62 11.07 12.01 -0.91
C LEU A 62 11.97 11.88 -2.14
N ALA A 63 13.29 11.95 -1.97
CA ALA A 63 14.26 11.93 -3.06
C ALA A 63 13.94 12.91 -4.22
N GLY A 64 13.41 14.09 -3.90
CA GLY A 64 13.02 15.12 -4.88
C GLY A 64 11.65 14.92 -5.53
N CYS A 65 10.97 13.81 -5.25
CA CYS A 65 9.64 13.53 -5.77
C CYS A 65 8.54 13.88 -4.78
N PRO A 66 7.41 14.48 -5.23
CA PRO A 66 6.23 14.58 -4.38
C PRO A 66 5.70 13.17 -4.09
N ILE A 67 5.28 12.94 -2.86
CA ILE A 67 4.63 11.69 -2.47
C ILE A 67 3.12 11.89 -2.55
N LEU A 68 2.59 11.75 -3.76
CA LEU A 68 1.22 12.04 -4.15
C LEU A 68 0.86 13.55 -4.04
N PRO A 69 -0.14 14.04 -4.76
CA PRO A 69 -0.58 15.43 -4.67
C PRO A 69 -1.06 15.82 -3.28
N SER A 70 -0.97 17.10 -2.93
CA SER A 70 -1.38 17.61 -1.60
C SER A 70 -2.88 17.42 -1.30
N ASN A 71 -3.72 17.34 -2.35
CA ASN A 71 -5.14 17.05 -2.24
C ASN A 71 -5.49 15.56 -2.34
N HIS A 72 -4.49 14.68 -2.41
CA HIS A 72 -4.75 13.25 -2.31
C HIS A 72 -5.23 12.91 -0.90
N ILE A 73 -6.20 12.01 -0.78
CA ILE A 73 -6.81 11.68 0.53
C ILE A 73 -5.77 11.22 1.56
N PHE A 74 -4.67 10.59 1.12
CA PHE A 74 -3.60 10.18 2.03
C PHE A 74 -2.80 11.35 2.60
N ASN A 75 -2.81 12.51 1.95
CA ASN A 75 -2.16 13.75 2.39
C ASN A 75 -3.16 14.78 2.94
N THR A 76 -4.44 14.42 3.00
CA THR A 76 -5.52 15.34 3.41
C THR A 76 -5.85 15.13 4.89
N PRO A 77 -5.89 16.18 5.73
CA PRO A 77 -6.38 16.08 7.10
C PRO A 77 -7.82 15.57 7.18
N ILE A 78 -8.07 14.64 8.07
CA ILE A 78 -9.39 13.98 8.24
C ILE A 78 -9.95 14.15 9.66
N ASP A 79 -9.30 14.92 10.49
CA ASP A 79 -9.62 15.14 11.90
C ASP A 79 -11.01 15.77 12.12
N ASN A 80 -11.52 16.50 11.12
CA ASN A 80 -12.85 17.10 11.13
C ASN A 80 -13.94 16.23 10.49
N LEU A 81 -13.62 15.06 9.95
CA LEU A 81 -14.63 14.16 9.39
C LEU A 81 -15.45 13.48 10.49
N PRO A 82 -16.73 13.13 10.21
CA PRO A 82 -17.57 12.46 11.20
C PRO A 82 -17.05 11.07 11.56
N VAL A 83 -17.42 10.62 12.75
CA VAL A 83 -17.21 9.24 13.18
C VAL A 83 -18.17 8.33 12.43
N HIS A 84 -17.65 7.21 11.91
CA HIS A 84 -18.44 6.22 11.20
C HIS A 84 -19.54 5.62 12.11
N PRO A 85 -20.80 5.47 11.65
CA PRO A 85 -21.89 4.93 12.47
C PRO A 85 -21.58 3.56 13.13
N ASN A 86 -20.83 2.71 12.41
CA ASN A 86 -20.43 1.39 12.91
C ASN A 86 -19.08 1.40 13.64
N SER A 87 -18.52 2.56 14.00
CA SER A 87 -17.19 2.66 14.61
C SER A 87 -17.05 1.80 15.85
N ALA A 88 -18.03 1.84 16.76
CA ALA A 88 -18.00 1.03 17.98
C ALA A 88 -17.99 -0.48 17.68
N THR A 89 -18.76 -0.91 16.67
CA THR A 89 -18.84 -2.30 16.22
C THR A 89 -17.51 -2.75 15.59
N PHE A 90 -16.92 -1.92 14.75
CA PHE A 90 -15.62 -2.22 14.13
C PHE A 90 -14.52 -2.34 15.18
N MET A 91 -14.46 -1.39 16.13
CA MET A 91 -13.50 -1.45 17.21
C MET A 91 -13.70 -2.67 18.13
N ALA A 92 -14.95 -3.07 18.40
CA ALA A 92 -15.25 -4.30 19.13
C ALA A 92 -14.77 -5.56 18.38
N THR A 93 -14.91 -5.59 17.07
CA THR A 93 -14.39 -6.68 16.21
C THR A 93 -12.87 -6.76 16.24
N ILE A 94 -12.18 -5.63 16.11
CA ILE A 94 -10.71 -5.58 16.21
C ILE A 94 -10.28 -6.06 17.61
N GLY A 95 -11.03 -5.68 18.64
CA GLY A 95 -10.77 -6.01 20.03
C GLY A 95 -9.70 -5.10 20.63
N THR A 96 -9.54 -5.22 21.95
CA THR A 96 -8.54 -4.41 22.67
C THR A 96 -7.14 -4.97 22.43
N ARG A 97 -6.31 -4.18 21.76
CA ARG A 97 -4.90 -4.44 21.43
C ARG A 97 -4.11 -3.16 21.60
N ASN A 98 -2.84 -3.27 21.89
CA ASN A 98 -1.95 -2.13 21.81
C ASN A 98 -1.44 -1.98 20.36
N LEU A 99 -1.09 -0.76 19.97
CA LEU A 99 -0.39 -0.53 18.71
C LEU A 99 0.92 -1.32 18.68
N HIS A 100 1.27 -1.82 17.53
CA HIS A 100 2.59 -2.40 17.25
C HIS A 100 3.21 -1.66 16.08
N LEU A 101 4.42 -1.12 16.25
CA LEU A 101 5.19 -0.56 15.16
C LEU A 101 5.97 -1.70 14.49
N ASP A 102 5.62 -1.96 13.25
CA ASP A 102 6.19 -3.01 12.42
C ASP A 102 7.38 -2.45 11.64
N LEU A 103 8.50 -2.24 12.32
CA LEU A 103 9.70 -1.59 11.83
C LEU A 103 10.96 -2.09 12.55
N GLY A 104 12.11 -2.04 11.86
CA GLY A 104 13.42 -2.43 12.39
C GLY A 104 14.37 -1.26 12.58
N LYS A 105 15.41 -1.48 13.40
CA LYS A 105 16.44 -0.48 13.72
C LYS A 105 17.75 -0.68 12.95
N THR A 106 17.79 -1.55 11.97
CA THR A 106 18.96 -1.81 11.15
C THR A 106 18.58 -1.88 9.68
N VAL A 107 19.48 -1.42 8.83
CA VAL A 107 19.40 -1.56 7.36
C VAL A 107 20.27 -2.75 6.86
N ASP A 108 20.92 -3.45 7.75
CA ASP A 108 21.70 -4.66 7.42
C ASP A 108 20.76 -5.84 7.20
N GLN A 109 20.54 -6.18 5.94
CA GLN A 109 19.66 -7.26 5.51
C GLN A 109 20.09 -8.66 6.00
N THR A 110 21.33 -8.80 6.48
CA THR A 110 21.85 -10.07 7.04
C THR A 110 21.59 -10.20 8.53
N SER A 111 21.17 -9.13 9.17
CA SER A 111 20.89 -9.09 10.60
C SER A 111 19.59 -9.84 10.93
N ALA A 112 19.63 -10.66 11.98
CA ALA A 112 18.43 -11.30 12.54
C ALA A 112 17.39 -10.31 13.10
N THR A 113 17.75 -9.02 13.21
CA THR A 113 16.86 -7.93 13.65
C THR A 113 16.45 -7.01 12.51
N TYR A 114 16.75 -7.37 11.26
CA TYR A 114 16.26 -6.68 10.08
C TYR A 114 14.76 -6.91 9.93
N TYR A 115 13.99 -5.82 9.94
CA TYR A 115 12.54 -5.90 10.02
C TYR A 115 11.88 -4.62 9.47
N GLY A 116 10.69 -4.74 8.94
CA GLY A 116 9.97 -3.64 8.29
C GLY A 116 10.11 -3.68 6.77
N VAL A 117 9.42 -2.77 6.09
CA VAL A 117 9.36 -2.70 4.62
C VAL A 117 10.37 -1.67 4.12
N PRO A 118 11.49 -2.10 3.52
CA PRO A 118 12.49 -1.18 2.99
C PRO A 118 12.03 -0.55 1.68
N TRP A 119 12.63 0.60 1.35
CA TRP A 119 12.45 1.24 0.06
C TRP A 119 13.78 1.68 -0.52
N ASN A 120 13.83 1.78 -1.83
CA ASN A 120 15.04 2.06 -2.59
C ASN A 120 14.82 3.26 -3.49
N VAL A 121 15.79 4.17 -3.55
CA VAL A 121 15.84 5.22 -4.57
C VAL A 121 16.63 4.72 -5.76
N VAL A 122 16.07 4.88 -6.95
CA VAL A 122 16.72 4.48 -8.19
C VAL A 122 16.71 5.63 -9.20
N HIS A 123 17.65 5.58 -10.13
CA HIS A 123 17.72 6.46 -11.30
C HIS A 123 17.54 5.59 -12.55
N GLY A 124 16.27 5.38 -12.94
CA GLY A 124 15.88 4.44 -13.97
C GLY A 124 16.51 4.73 -15.34
N GLY A 125 16.80 5.99 -15.61
CA GLY A 125 17.45 6.41 -16.88
C GLY A 125 18.91 5.95 -17.01
N THR A 126 19.59 5.61 -15.91
CA THR A 126 21.00 5.18 -15.91
C THR A 126 21.19 3.73 -15.50
N LEU A 127 20.14 3.08 -15.03
CA LEU A 127 20.17 1.71 -14.55
C LEU A 127 19.87 0.72 -15.68
N THR A 128 20.57 -0.42 -15.69
CA THR A 128 20.13 -1.59 -16.48
C THR A 128 19.01 -2.29 -15.72
N TRP A 129 17.84 -2.39 -16.34
CA TRP A 129 16.67 -3.02 -15.72
C TRP A 129 16.76 -4.54 -15.89
N PRO A 130 16.90 -5.32 -14.82
CA PRO A 130 16.89 -6.77 -14.90
C PRO A 130 15.54 -7.28 -15.40
N LYS A 131 15.58 -8.45 -16.06
CA LYS A 131 14.36 -9.17 -16.45
C LYS A 131 13.62 -9.68 -15.24
N ALA A 132 12.32 -9.79 -15.38
CA ALA A 132 11.49 -10.47 -14.41
C ALA A 132 10.65 -11.56 -15.06
N THR A 133 10.37 -12.60 -14.28
CA THR A 133 9.43 -13.66 -14.64
C THR A 133 8.31 -13.65 -13.60
N PHE A 134 7.07 -13.55 -14.08
CA PHE A 134 5.93 -13.77 -13.21
C PHE A 134 5.73 -15.28 -13.08
N TYR A 135 5.87 -15.82 -11.88
CA TYR A 135 5.65 -17.24 -11.69
C TYR A 135 4.15 -17.57 -11.56
N SER A 136 3.79 -18.71 -12.15
CA SER A 136 2.39 -19.08 -12.40
C SER A 136 1.67 -19.67 -11.20
N ALA A 137 2.38 -20.25 -10.27
CA ALA A 137 1.81 -20.78 -9.05
C ALA A 137 2.93 -21.03 -8.03
N ASP A 138 2.79 -20.51 -6.85
CA ASP A 138 3.35 -21.18 -5.69
C ASP A 138 2.44 -22.37 -5.40
N THR A 139 2.92 -23.57 -5.70
CA THR A 139 2.16 -24.80 -5.49
C THR A 139 1.83 -25.03 -4.02
N SER A 140 2.56 -24.41 -3.10
CA SER A 140 2.30 -24.47 -1.66
C SER A 140 1.20 -23.49 -1.21
N LEU A 141 1.02 -22.40 -1.94
CA LEU A 141 0.07 -21.33 -1.59
C LEU A 141 -1.14 -21.27 -2.54
N ASN A 142 -1.21 -22.09 -3.58
CA ASN A 142 -2.23 -22.06 -4.64
C ASN A 142 -2.39 -20.68 -5.32
N TRP A 143 -1.30 -19.90 -5.39
CA TRP A 143 -1.33 -18.62 -6.04
C TRP A 143 -1.12 -18.73 -7.55
N ASN A 144 -1.85 -17.95 -8.30
CA ASN A 144 -1.64 -17.75 -9.74
C ASN A 144 -1.14 -16.32 -9.97
N PRO A 145 -0.34 -16.06 -11.04
CA PRO A 145 0.04 -14.69 -11.38
C PRO A 145 -1.22 -13.83 -11.51
N ARG A 146 -1.16 -12.65 -10.93
CA ARG A 146 -2.32 -11.75 -10.92
C ARG A 146 -2.41 -11.04 -12.25
N PRO A 147 -3.60 -11.05 -12.91
CA PRO A 147 -3.78 -10.37 -14.19
C PRO A 147 -3.69 -8.84 -14.08
N GLU A 148 -3.76 -8.30 -12.87
CA GLU A 148 -3.68 -6.87 -12.55
C GLU A 148 -2.26 -6.35 -12.28
N ALA A 149 -1.21 -7.12 -12.54
CA ALA A 149 0.17 -6.66 -12.38
C ALA A 149 0.55 -5.63 -13.44
N ASP A 150 1.39 -4.66 -13.07
CA ASP A 150 2.02 -3.70 -13.98
C ASP A 150 3.48 -4.08 -14.22
N CYS A 151 4.03 -3.80 -15.40
CA CYS A 151 5.47 -3.91 -15.66
C CYS A 151 5.94 -2.88 -16.69
N ALA A 152 7.26 -2.73 -16.81
CA ALA A 152 7.86 -2.16 -18.00
C ALA A 152 8.24 -3.28 -18.98
N ASN A 153 8.18 -3.03 -20.28
CA ASN A 153 8.50 -4.01 -21.31
C ASN A 153 9.72 -3.60 -22.12
N GLY A 154 10.65 -4.53 -22.24
CA GLY A 154 11.83 -4.41 -23.11
C GLY A 154 12.76 -3.25 -22.73
N THR A 155 13.64 -2.89 -23.66
CA THR A 155 14.66 -1.85 -23.44
C THR A 155 14.12 -0.41 -23.48
N ALA A 156 12.93 -0.21 -24.03
CA ALA A 156 12.26 1.09 -24.03
C ALA A 156 11.54 1.39 -22.69
N HIS A 157 11.50 0.43 -21.77
CA HIS A 157 10.85 0.51 -20.46
C HIS A 157 9.40 1.01 -20.55
N THR A 158 8.70 0.64 -21.63
CA THR A 158 7.30 1.04 -21.84
C THR A 158 6.41 0.40 -20.77
N LEU A 159 5.64 1.22 -20.07
CA LEU A 159 4.67 0.73 -19.10
C LEU A 159 3.60 -0.12 -19.79
N VAL A 160 3.36 -1.31 -19.28
CA VAL A 160 2.29 -2.22 -19.68
C VAL A 160 1.43 -2.57 -18.45
N SER A 161 0.14 -2.33 -18.58
CA SER A 161 -0.85 -2.56 -17.53
C SER A 161 -2.18 -3.02 -18.19
N PRO A 162 -2.64 -4.25 -17.99
CA PRO A 162 -2.00 -5.34 -17.25
C PRO A 162 -0.77 -5.93 -17.94
N CYS A 163 0.19 -6.38 -17.14
CA CYS A 163 1.41 -7.05 -17.61
C CYS A 163 1.11 -8.52 -17.95
N LEU A 164 0.77 -8.78 -19.20
CA LEU A 164 0.47 -10.13 -19.66
C LEU A 164 1.56 -10.62 -20.64
N PRO A 165 1.83 -11.95 -20.73
CA PRO A 165 2.85 -12.48 -21.65
C PRO A 165 2.64 -12.05 -23.11
N ALA A 166 1.39 -11.87 -23.55
CA ALA A 166 1.07 -11.43 -24.90
C ALA A 166 1.39 -9.94 -25.16
N THR A 167 1.33 -9.09 -24.13
CA THR A 167 1.54 -7.64 -24.22
C THR A 167 2.90 -7.20 -23.70
N ALA A 168 3.51 -7.98 -22.82
CA ALA A 168 4.83 -7.74 -22.22
C ALA A 168 5.66 -9.04 -22.24
N PRO A 169 6.22 -9.43 -23.39
CA PRO A 169 7.02 -10.67 -23.49
C PRO A 169 8.37 -10.58 -22.74
N ASN A 170 8.83 -9.39 -22.41
CA ASN A 170 10.08 -9.15 -21.69
C ASN A 170 9.87 -8.14 -20.56
N PRO A 171 9.18 -8.53 -19.47
CA PRO A 171 8.99 -7.64 -18.34
C PRO A 171 10.31 -7.34 -17.65
N VAL A 172 10.50 -6.07 -17.28
CA VAL A 172 11.70 -5.56 -16.62
C VAL A 172 11.29 -4.58 -15.50
N PHE A 173 12.14 -4.45 -14.48
CA PHE A 173 11.95 -3.51 -13.39
C PHE A 173 13.27 -2.83 -13.02
N PRO A 174 13.24 -1.59 -12.49
CA PRO A 174 14.46 -0.84 -12.14
C PRO A 174 15.09 -1.32 -10.82
N VAL A 175 15.34 -2.62 -10.67
CA VAL A 175 15.91 -3.21 -9.46
C VAL A 175 17.43 -3.03 -9.48
N PRO A 176 18.02 -2.28 -8.51
CA PRO A 176 19.46 -2.08 -8.45
C PRO A 176 20.15 -3.32 -7.85
N SER A 177 21.46 -3.46 -8.12
CA SER A 177 22.25 -4.62 -7.64
C SER A 177 22.38 -4.67 -6.10
N ASN A 178 22.20 -3.55 -5.41
CA ASN A 178 22.26 -3.40 -3.95
C ASN A 178 20.85 -3.19 -3.34
N VAL A 179 19.83 -3.72 -3.96
CA VAL A 179 18.43 -3.56 -3.51
C VAL A 179 18.23 -4.03 -2.07
N GLN A 180 17.44 -3.24 -1.33
CA GLN A 180 16.91 -3.64 -0.02
C GLN A 180 15.58 -4.35 -0.23
N VAL A 181 15.45 -5.56 0.33
CA VAL A 181 14.28 -6.43 0.22
C VAL A 181 13.72 -6.68 1.62
N GLU A 182 12.42 -6.68 1.78
CA GLU A 182 11.77 -7.04 3.04
C GLU A 182 12.15 -8.46 3.47
N GLY A 183 12.58 -8.61 4.72
CA GLY A 183 13.07 -9.87 5.26
C GLY A 183 14.48 -10.25 4.80
N GLY A 184 15.12 -9.42 3.95
CA GLY A 184 16.45 -9.69 3.39
C GLY A 184 16.39 -10.44 2.06
N ILE A 185 17.54 -10.53 1.36
CA ILE A 185 17.62 -11.24 0.08
C ILE A 185 17.62 -12.74 0.33
N ASP A 186 16.59 -13.41 -0.19
CA ASP A 186 16.50 -14.86 -0.28
C ASP A 186 16.39 -15.27 -1.75
N THR A 187 16.89 -16.46 -2.07
CA THR A 187 16.88 -17.02 -3.43
C THR A 187 15.84 -18.12 -3.61
N ASN A 188 14.99 -18.36 -2.62
CA ASN A 188 14.04 -19.46 -2.65
C ASN A 188 12.59 -18.99 -2.68
N PRO A 189 11.98 -18.81 -3.88
CA PRO A 189 10.60 -18.34 -4.03
C PRO A 189 9.55 -19.34 -3.51
N SER A 190 9.93 -20.61 -3.29
CA SER A 190 9.01 -21.63 -2.77
C SER A 190 8.96 -21.68 -1.24
N GLN A 191 9.68 -20.80 -0.55
CA GLN A 191 9.56 -20.67 0.90
C GLN A 191 8.56 -19.58 1.26
N PRO A 192 7.55 -19.87 2.07
CA PRO A 192 6.52 -18.90 2.47
C PRO A 192 7.00 -17.95 3.58
N TYR A 193 8.23 -17.46 3.51
CA TYR A 193 8.82 -16.62 4.53
C TYR A 193 8.73 -15.15 4.14
N GLY A 194 7.64 -14.50 4.58
CA GLY A 194 7.44 -13.08 4.42
C GLY A 194 6.91 -12.69 3.04
N ASP A 195 6.55 -11.43 2.92
CA ASP A 195 5.96 -10.87 1.72
C ASP A 195 7.00 -10.49 0.67
N HIS A 196 8.28 -10.39 1.07
CA HIS A 196 9.42 -10.08 0.19
C HIS A 196 9.15 -8.89 -0.74
N HIS A 197 8.68 -7.78 -0.14
CA HIS A 197 8.43 -6.57 -0.90
C HIS A 197 9.73 -5.90 -1.37
N ILE A 198 9.68 -5.35 -2.59
CA ILE A 198 10.70 -4.43 -3.09
C ILE A 198 9.98 -3.14 -3.51
N LEU A 199 10.27 -2.04 -2.82
CA LEU A 199 9.75 -0.72 -3.16
C LEU A 199 10.85 0.10 -3.84
N LEU A 200 10.57 0.61 -5.05
CA LEU A 200 11.53 1.31 -5.90
C LEU A 200 10.98 2.68 -6.29
N LEU A 201 11.50 3.73 -5.71
CA LEU A 201 11.20 5.11 -6.11
C LEU A 201 12.18 5.53 -7.21
N ASP A 202 11.72 5.61 -8.43
CA ASP A 202 12.47 6.18 -9.53
C ASP A 202 12.45 7.71 -9.44
N ALA A 203 13.56 8.28 -8.99
CA ALA A 203 13.71 9.71 -8.76
C ALA A 203 13.75 10.53 -10.07
N ASP A 204 14.07 9.91 -11.21
CA ASP A 204 14.09 10.59 -12.51
C ASP A 204 12.67 10.88 -13.03
N THR A 205 11.73 9.99 -12.73
CA THR A 205 10.36 10.04 -13.25
C THR A 205 9.30 10.22 -12.18
N CYS A 206 9.66 10.14 -10.89
CA CYS A 206 8.74 10.07 -9.75
C CYS A 206 7.70 8.96 -9.89
N ARG A 207 8.11 7.83 -10.43
CA ARG A 207 7.31 6.62 -10.47
C ARG A 207 7.74 5.69 -9.35
N LEU A 208 6.76 5.12 -8.69
CA LEU A 208 6.94 4.11 -7.65
C LEU A 208 6.60 2.76 -8.24
N TRP A 209 7.54 1.83 -8.19
CA TRP A 209 7.33 0.43 -8.49
C TRP A 209 7.35 -0.36 -7.19
N GLU A 210 6.35 -1.17 -6.99
CA GLU A 210 6.25 -2.05 -5.82
C GLU A 210 6.07 -3.49 -6.30
N LEU A 211 6.99 -4.34 -5.90
CA LEU A 211 7.01 -5.76 -6.23
C LEU A 211 6.61 -6.55 -4.99
N TYR A 212 5.80 -7.55 -5.19
CA TYR A 212 5.35 -8.46 -4.14
C TYR A 212 5.87 -9.86 -4.40
N HIS A 213 6.38 -10.49 -3.35
CA HIS A 213 6.94 -11.83 -3.33
C HIS A 213 8.01 -11.98 -4.43
N ALA A 214 9.02 -11.11 -4.33
CA ALA A 214 10.07 -10.95 -5.34
C ALA A 214 11.38 -11.60 -4.88
N TYR A 215 11.90 -12.52 -5.69
CA TYR A 215 13.11 -13.30 -5.40
C TYR A 215 14.10 -13.25 -6.55
N PRO A 216 15.42 -13.22 -6.30
CA PRO A 216 16.41 -13.38 -7.36
C PRO A 216 16.26 -14.74 -8.04
N ASP A 217 16.29 -14.78 -9.37
CA ASP A 217 16.16 -15.99 -10.17
C ASP A 217 17.49 -16.80 -10.30
N GLY A 218 18.56 -16.30 -9.68
CA GLY A 218 19.90 -16.91 -9.76
C GLY A 218 20.65 -16.66 -11.07
N SER A 219 20.04 -16.01 -12.05
CA SER A 219 20.63 -15.68 -13.35
C SER A 219 20.82 -14.17 -13.59
N GLY A 220 20.54 -13.36 -12.59
CA GLY A 220 20.59 -11.88 -12.64
C GLY A 220 19.26 -11.23 -12.94
N GLY A 221 18.18 -12.01 -12.96
CA GLY A 221 16.79 -11.57 -13.05
C GLY A 221 16.03 -11.81 -11.74
N TRP A 222 14.70 -11.66 -11.82
CA TRP A 222 13.80 -11.78 -10.68
C TRP A 222 12.58 -12.64 -11.00
N ASP A 223 12.21 -13.50 -10.08
CA ASP A 223 10.92 -14.16 -10.04
C ASP A 223 9.99 -13.36 -9.13
N ILE A 224 8.84 -12.92 -9.63
CA ILE A 224 7.89 -12.08 -8.89
C ILE A 224 6.49 -12.65 -8.96
N PHE A 225 5.67 -12.44 -7.93
CA PHE A 225 4.27 -12.86 -7.93
C PHE A 225 3.34 -11.74 -8.40
N GLY A 226 3.58 -10.51 -7.96
CA GLY A 226 2.77 -9.36 -8.32
C GLY A 226 3.57 -8.06 -8.31
N SER A 227 3.04 -7.06 -8.99
CA SER A 227 3.65 -5.74 -9.06
C SER A 227 2.62 -4.65 -9.30
N ALA A 228 2.93 -3.45 -8.85
CA ALA A 228 2.14 -2.27 -9.13
C ALA A 228 3.04 -1.08 -9.46
N GLN A 229 2.55 -0.18 -10.31
CA GLN A 229 3.21 1.08 -10.62
C GLN A 229 2.29 2.24 -10.25
N PHE A 230 2.85 3.26 -9.61
CA PHE A 230 2.15 4.49 -9.26
C PHE A 230 2.91 5.71 -9.79
N ASP A 231 2.20 6.65 -10.39
CA ASP A 231 2.72 7.98 -10.68
C ASP A 231 2.48 8.87 -9.46
N LEU A 232 3.56 9.19 -8.73
CA LEU A 232 3.47 9.95 -7.49
C LEU A 232 3.06 11.43 -7.68
N ARG A 233 2.95 11.88 -8.93
CA ARG A 233 2.41 13.22 -9.28
C ARG A 233 0.92 13.19 -9.59
N SER A 234 0.29 12.01 -9.55
CA SER A 234 -1.10 11.79 -9.96
C SER A 234 -1.98 11.40 -8.78
N ASN A 235 -3.25 11.80 -8.86
CA ASN A 235 -4.29 11.31 -7.97
C ASN A 235 -4.96 10.01 -8.48
N ALA A 236 -4.52 9.46 -9.61
CA ALA A 236 -5.12 8.26 -10.15
C ALA A 236 -4.97 7.08 -9.19
N LEU A 237 -6.09 6.43 -8.88
CA LEU A 237 -6.11 5.15 -8.17
C LEU A 237 -5.97 4.00 -9.17
N ARG A 238 -5.57 2.83 -8.69
CA ARG A 238 -5.61 1.61 -9.49
C ARG A 238 -7.04 1.33 -9.98
N PRO A 239 -7.24 0.58 -11.06
CA PRO A 239 -8.58 0.14 -11.48
C PRO A 239 -9.34 -0.53 -10.32
N ALA A 240 -10.66 -0.45 -10.34
CA ALA A 240 -11.51 -1.16 -9.38
C ALA A 240 -11.24 -2.66 -9.45
N ASP A 241 -11.28 -3.33 -8.30
CA ASP A 241 -11.01 -4.75 -8.12
C ASP A 241 -9.56 -5.18 -8.39
N TRP A 242 -8.63 -4.22 -8.57
CA TRP A 242 -7.21 -4.49 -8.71
C TRP A 242 -6.47 -4.35 -7.38
N THR A 243 -5.70 -5.38 -7.02
CA THR A 243 -4.73 -5.31 -5.93
C THR A 243 -3.48 -4.52 -6.34
N SER A 244 -2.56 -4.32 -5.41
CA SER A 244 -1.19 -3.86 -5.64
C SER A 244 -0.22 -4.86 -5.00
N ALA A 245 0.97 -4.40 -4.61
CA ALA A 245 1.79 -5.12 -3.64
C ALA A 245 1.14 -5.11 -2.23
N ASP A 246 0.20 -4.20 -1.99
CA ASP A 246 -0.65 -4.14 -0.79
C ASP A 246 -2.07 -4.63 -1.12
N ALA A 247 -2.69 -5.41 -0.24
CA ALA A 247 -3.96 -6.09 -0.53
C ALA A 247 -5.11 -5.13 -0.83
N ALA A 248 -5.13 -3.92 -0.24
CA ALA A 248 -6.13 -2.90 -0.52
C ALA A 248 -6.00 -2.25 -1.91
N GLY A 249 -4.95 -2.54 -2.68
CA GLY A 249 -4.62 -1.83 -3.91
C GLY A 249 -3.99 -0.46 -3.67
N PHE A 250 -3.44 -0.22 -2.49
CA PHE A 250 -2.73 1.00 -2.12
C PHE A 250 -1.26 0.97 -2.54
N PRO A 251 -0.62 2.13 -2.73
CA PRO A 251 0.84 2.22 -2.66
C PRO A 251 1.30 2.07 -1.20
N ILE A 252 2.32 1.27 -0.96
CA ILE A 252 2.88 1.04 0.39
C ILE A 252 3.71 2.25 0.82
N LEU A 253 4.65 2.70 -0.01
CA LEU A 253 5.62 3.75 0.34
C LEU A 253 4.98 5.07 0.81
N PRO A 254 3.91 5.59 0.20
CA PRO A 254 3.23 6.79 0.65
C PRO A 254 2.60 6.70 2.06
N LEU A 255 2.29 5.49 2.51
CA LEU A 255 1.62 5.23 3.79
C LEU A 255 2.55 4.63 4.86
N LEU A 256 3.84 4.49 4.52
CA LEU A 256 4.84 3.86 5.38
C LEU A 256 5.38 4.86 6.41
N LEU A 257 5.57 4.43 7.66
CA LEU A 257 6.32 5.20 8.65
C LEU A 257 7.79 5.30 8.25
N LYS A 258 8.32 6.52 8.24
CA LYS A 258 9.72 6.82 7.94
C LYS A 258 10.38 7.53 9.12
N ALA A 259 11.60 7.10 9.46
CA ALA A 259 12.31 7.56 10.63
C ALA A 259 12.65 9.06 10.56
N ASP A 260 13.03 9.56 9.38
CA ASP A 260 13.39 10.95 9.19
C ASP A 260 12.19 11.89 9.36
N GLU A 261 11.02 11.52 8.83
CA GLU A 261 9.77 12.26 9.03
C GLU A 261 9.40 12.30 10.53
N ALA A 262 9.41 11.14 11.19
CA ALA A 262 9.13 11.07 12.61
C ALA A 262 10.13 11.89 13.46
N SER A 263 11.41 11.88 13.09
CA SER A 263 12.48 12.64 13.77
C SER A 263 12.35 14.15 13.58
N SER A 264 11.83 14.59 12.43
CA SER A 264 11.53 16.01 12.18
C SER A 264 10.40 16.54 13.07
N GLY A 265 9.62 15.65 13.68
CA GLY A 265 8.46 15.98 14.52
C GLY A 265 7.16 16.12 13.74
N GLU A 266 7.15 15.88 12.43
CA GLU A 266 5.97 16.05 11.59
C GLU A 266 5.87 14.96 10.51
N ILE A 267 4.72 14.26 10.47
CA ILE A 267 4.34 13.32 9.42
C ILE A 267 3.07 13.86 8.77
N LYS A 268 3.10 14.12 7.47
CA LYS A 268 2.03 14.81 6.70
C LYS A 268 1.24 13.88 5.81
N HIS A 269 1.06 12.65 6.21
CA HIS A 269 0.29 11.65 5.47
C HIS A 269 -0.37 10.64 6.41
N ALA A 270 -1.38 9.94 5.90
CA ALA A 270 -1.99 8.80 6.57
C ALA A 270 -1.02 7.61 6.64
N LEU A 271 -1.30 6.68 7.52
CA LEU A 271 -0.49 5.48 7.71
C LEU A 271 -1.24 4.24 7.21
N ARG A 272 -0.51 3.17 6.96
CA ARG A 272 -1.08 1.83 6.73
C ARG A 272 -0.97 0.98 7.99
N PHE A 273 -1.99 0.14 8.21
CA PHE A 273 -1.94 -0.85 9.27
C PHE A 273 -2.70 -2.12 8.86
N THR A 274 -2.45 -3.19 9.59
CA THR A 274 -3.08 -4.49 9.37
C THR A 274 -4.00 -4.87 10.53
N ILE A 275 -4.96 -5.74 10.22
CA ILE A 275 -5.74 -6.52 11.19
C ILE A 275 -5.85 -7.95 10.68
N LEU A 276 -6.22 -8.88 11.55
CA LEU A 276 -6.42 -10.28 11.14
C LEU A 276 -7.39 -10.37 9.94
N SER A 277 -7.01 -11.10 8.89
CA SER A 277 -7.82 -11.27 7.68
C SER A 277 -9.25 -11.77 7.98
N SER A 278 -9.43 -12.57 9.04
CA SER A 278 -10.75 -13.03 9.51
C SER A 278 -11.64 -11.92 10.07
N LYS A 279 -11.07 -10.75 10.37
CA LYS A 279 -11.76 -9.55 10.86
C LYS A 279 -12.02 -8.51 9.79
N ILE A 280 -11.62 -8.77 8.54
CA ILE A 280 -11.83 -7.90 7.40
C ILE A 280 -13.09 -8.38 6.67
N ARG A 281 -13.97 -7.44 6.35
CA ARG A 281 -15.15 -7.71 5.52
C ARG A 281 -14.73 -7.95 4.08
N ALA A 282 -15.33 -8.93 3.41
CA ALA A 282 -15.11 -9.21 1.99
C ALA A 282 -15.70 -8.11 1.09
N GLN A 283 -15.30 -6.89 1.32
CA GLN A 283 -15.61 -5.66 0.60
C GLN A 283 -14.46 -4.67 0.75
N TYR A 284 -14.44 -3.66 -0.10
CA TYR A 284 -13.58 -2.50 0.07
C TYR A 284 -14.40 -1.20 0.01
N VAL A 285 -13.83 -0.14 0.57
CA VAL A 285 -14.36 1.22 0.49
C VAL A 285 -13.28 2.15 -0.05
N TRP A 286 -13.70 3.18 -0.80
CA TRP A 286 -12.78 4.19 -1.30
C TRP A 286 -11.88 4.74 -0.16
N PRO A 287 -10.59 4.95 -0.40
CA PRO A 287 -9.84 4.82 -1.65
C PRO A 287 -9.34 3.39 -1.95
N GLY A 288 -9.70 2.37 -1.14
CA GLY A 288 -9.40 0.97 -1.43
C GLY A 288 -9.91 0.56 -2.80
N ARG A 289 -9.21 -0.38 -3.43
CA ARG A 289 -9.50 -0.86 -4.79
C ARG A 289 -9.73 -2.35 -4.84
N HIS A 290 -9.32 -3.08 -3.81
CA HIS A 290 -9.40 -4.53 -3.77
C HIS A 290 -9.81 -5.02 -2.38
N LEU A 291 -10.41 -6.19 -2.32
CA LEU A 291 -10.89 -6.82 -1.10
C LEU A 291 -10.06 -8.06 -0.75
N THR A 292 -10.06 -8.41 0.54
CA THR A 292 -9.60 -9.71 1.04
C THR A 292 -10.69 -10.36 1.88
N GLY A 293 -10.49 -11.66 2.17
CA GLY A 293 -11.41 -12.40 3.02
C GLY A 293 -12.66 -12.92 2.31
N SER A 294 -13.51 -13.60 3.04
CA SER A 294 -14.74 -14.24 2.52
C SER A 294 -16.00 -13.90 3.35
N ASN A 295 -15.85 -13.19 4.46
CA ASN A 295 -16.94 -12.91 5.38
C ASN A 295 -17.56 -11.52 5.10
N ASN A 296 -18.86 -11.50 4.82
CA ASN A 296 -19.61 -10.28 4.50
C ASN A 296 -20.36 -9.65 5.69
N SER A 297 -20.07 -10.07 6.94
CA SER A 297 -20.74 -9.50 8.10
C SER A 297 -20.53 -7.98 8.18
N ALA A 298 -21.61 -7.24 8.42
CA ALA A 298 -21.56 -5.78 8.60
C ALA A 298 -20.85 -5.35 9.90
N SER A 299 -20.55 -6.28 10.80
CA SER A 299 -19.74 -6.00 11.99
C SER A 299 -18.24 -5.90 11.69
N LEU A 300 -17.81 -6.35 10.53
CA LEU A 300 -16.40 -6.32 10.10
C LEU A 300 -16.13 -5.04 9.32
N PRO A 301 -15.03 -4.33 9.60
CA PRO A 301 -14.60 -3.23 8.76
C PRO A 301 -14.16 -3.73 7.37
N PRO A 302 -14.49 -3.03 6.28
CA PRO A 302 -14.01 -3.37 4.95
C PRO A 302 -12.54 -2.98 4.75
N MET A 303 -11.90 -3.53 3.72
CA MET A 303 -10.59 -3.10 3.26
C MET A 303 -10.63 -1.60 2.87
N GLY A 304 -9.58 -0.85 3.19
CA GLY A 304 -9.55 0.59 2.94
C GLY A 304 -10.32 1.44 3.97
N GLN A 305 -10.92 0.83 5.01
CA GLN A 305 -11.56 1.60 6.08
C GLN A 305 -10.52 2.45 6.82
N LEU A 306 -10.84 3.73 6.94
CA LEU A 306 -10.02 4.72 7.65
C LEU A 306 -10.36 4.72 9.14
N PHE A 307 -9.31 4.73 9.96
CA PHE A 307 -9.39 4.92 11.41
C PHE A 307 -8.52 6.10 11.82
N ARG A 308 -8.87 6.75 12.93
CA ARG A 308 -8.02 7.81 13.54
C ARG A 308 -7.93 7.64 15.04
N LEU A 309 -6.86 8.14 15.60
CA LEU A 309 -6.73 8.31 17.04
C LEU A 309 -7.70 9.42 17.49
N LYS A 310 -8.53 9.14 18.48
CA LYS A 310 -9.58 10.06 18.95
C LYS A 310 -9.01 11.43 19.32
N ALA A 311 -9.73 12.50 19.01
CA ALA A 311 -9.37 13.86 19.40
C ALA A 311 -9.18 14.00 20.92
N SER A 312 -9.98 13.27 21.71
CA SER A 312 -9.93 13.28 23.19
C SER A 312 -8.69 12.63 23.79
N TYR A 313 -7.96 11.79 23.01
CA TYR A 313 -6.73 11.18 23.52
C TYR A 313 -5.66 12.25 23.70
N GLN A 314 -5.11 12.35 24.91
CA GLN A 314 -4.01 13.29 25.19
C GLN A 314 -2.68 12.56 25.01
N ILE A 315 -1.90 12.99 24.01
CA ILE A 315 -0.55 12.46 23.80
C ILE A 315 0.32 12.85 25.00
N PRO A 316 0.94 11.88 25.72
CA PRO A 316 1.70 12.21 26.92
C PRO A 316 2.84 13.18 26.65
N ALA A 317 2.98 14.20 27.51
CA ALA A 317 3.98 15.26 27.33
C ALA A 317 5.43 14.75 27.36
N ASN A 318 5.65 13.63 28.07
CA ASN A 318 6.96 12.97 28.19
C ASN A 318 7.31 12.01 27.02
N PHE A 319 6.42 11.83 26.04
CA PHE A 319 6.77 11.07 24.85
C PHE A 319 7.80 11.85 24.02
N ASN A 320 8.69 11.13 23.34
CA ASN A 320 9.70 11.72 22.49
C ASN A 320 9.10 12.32 21.20
N THR A 321 9.92 13.01 20.42
CA THR A 321 9.49 13.69 19.19
C THR A 321 8.89 12.72 18.18
N GLN A 322 9.53 11.57 17.93
CA GLN A 322 9.06 10.58 16.96
C GLN A 322 7.69 10.01 17.37
N ALA A 323 7.53 9.60 18.63
CA ALA A 323 6.26 9.05 19.12
C ALA A 323 5.12 10.07 19.03
N LYS A 324 5.41 11.34 19.37
CA LYS A 324 4.44 12.44 19.23
C LYS A 324 4.04 12.67 17.77
N ALA A 325 5.01 12.69 16.87
CA ALA A 325 4.76 12.87 15.42
C ALA A 325 3.86 11.75 14.87
N ILE A 326 4.16 10.49 15.20
CA ILE A 326 3.37 9.32 14.79
C ILE A 326 1.93 9.43 15.30
N LEU A 327 1.76 9.68 16.58
CA LEU A 327 0.42 9.78 17.19
C LEU A 327 -0.36 11.00 16.70
N GLN A 328 0.32 12.11 16.41
CA GLN A 328 -0.31 13.28 15.81
C GLN A 328 -0.75 13.00 14.37
N ALA A 329 0.04 12.30 13.57
CA ALA A 329 -0.34 11.87 12.22
C ALA A 329 -1.59 10.97 12.27
N MET A 330 -1.65 10.03 13.21
CA MET A 330 -2.83 9.18 13.42
C MET A 330 -4.08 9.99 13.81
N LYS A 331 -3.95 11.16 14.45
CA LYS A 331 -5.08 12.07 14.70
C LYS A 331 -5.47 12.84 13.46
N THR A 332 -4.50 13.38 12.75
CA THR A 332 -4.71 14.35 11.66
C THR A 332 -5.06 13.67 10.35
N TYR A 333 -4.32 12.61 10.00
CA TYR A 333 -4.45 11.91 8.71
C TYR A 333 -5.02 10.50 8.86
N GLY A 334 -4.95 9.92 10.06
CA GLY A 334 -5.46 8.58 10.34
C GLY A 334 -4.59 7.45 9.79
N MET A 335 -5.18 6.27 9.75
CA MET A 335 -4.56 5.06 9.22
C MET A 335 -5.59 4.17 8.55
N TYR A 336 -5.19 3.50 7.47
CA TYR A 336 -6.06 2.66 6.65
C TYR A 336 -5.81 1.18 6.89
N ILE A 337 -6.87 0.37 6.95
CA ILE A 337 -6.72 -1.08 6.76
C ILE A 337 -6.23 -1.31 5.35
N ALA A 338 -4.98 -1.70 5.22
CA ALA A 338 -4.29 -1.84 3.95
C ALA A 338 -4.07 -3.30 3.58
N ASP A 339 -3.95 -4.17 4.58
CA ASP A 339 -3.75 -5.61 4.38
C ASP A 339 -4.29 -6.44 5.55
N GLY A 340 -4.34 -7.76 5.35
CA GLY A 340 -4.52 -8.76 6.39
C GLY A 340 -3.18 -9.09 7.05
N GLY A 341 -3.18 -9.14 8.40
CA GLY A 341 -1.96 -9.42 9.16
C GLY A 341 -2.28 -9.53 10.65
N SER A 342 -1.35 -9.16 11.50
CA SER A 342 -1.60 -9.04 12.93
C SER A 342 -2.42 -7.78 13.26
N ASP A 343 -3.20 -7.85 14.34
CA ASP A 343 -4.06 -6.71 14.74
C ASP A 343 -3.24 -5.51 15.20
N MET A 344 -3.54 -4.33 14.63
CA MET A 344 -2.96 -3.02 14.98
C MET A 344 -1.44 -2.91 14.73
N TYR A 345 -0.94 -3.62 13.71
CA TYR A 345 0.43 -3.49 13.24
C TYR A 345 0.52 -2.35 12.22
N VAL A 346 1.34 -1.35 12.52
CA VAL A 346 1.57 -0.16 11.69
C VAL A 346 2.92 -0.30 11.04
N SER A 347 2.95 -0.39 9.71
CA SER A 347 4.18 -0.68 8.97
C SER A 347 5.12 0.51 8.89
N GLY A 348 6.41 0.24 9.03
CA GLY A 348 7.47 1.23 8.90
C GLY A 348 8.71 0.67 8.20
N GLU A 349 9.62 1.57 7.84
CA GLU A 349 10.89 1.20 7.22
C GLU A 349 11.89 0.65 8.24
N PRO A 350 12.83 -0.22 7.85
CA PRO A 350 14.05 -0.48 8.62
C PRO A 350 14.94 0.75 8.57
N ASN A 351 15.28 1.33 9.74
CA ASN A 351 16.12 2.53 9.81
C ASN A 351 16.80 2.65 11.18
N ALA A 352 18.11 2.89 11.19
CA ALA A 352 18.88 3.07 12.43
C ALA A 352 18.47 4.32 13.24
N GLY A 353 17.73 5.24 12.64
CA GLY A 353 17.19 6.44 13.28
C GLY A 353 16.04 6.19 14.24
N TRP A 354 15.44 5.00 14.26
CA TRP A 354 14.38 4.67 15.20
C TRP A 354 14.90 4.54 16.64
N LEU A 355 14.22 5.20 17.58
CA LEU A 355 14.54 5.13 19.01
C LEU A 355 13.73 4.03 19.70
N ASP A 356 14.35 3.25 20.61
CA ASP A 356 13.64 2.25 21.43
C ASP A 356 12.49 2.87 22.21
N ALA A 357 12.69 4.09 22.71
CA ALA A 357 11.66 4.83 23.40
C ALA A 357 10.44 5.14 22.51
N THR A 358 10.62 5.35 21.20
CA THR A 358 9.51 5.55 20.26
C THR A 358 8.62 4.31 20.20
N ILE A 359 9.24 3.15 19.99
CA ILE A 359 8.54 1.87 19.92
C ILE A 359 7.76 1.61 21.20
N THR A 360 8.44 1.69 22.35
CA THR A 360 7.81 1.42 23.65
C THR A 360 6.72 2.43 24.03
N GLN A 361 6.86 3.70 23.64
CA GLN A 361 5.86 4.74 23.91
C GLN A 361 4.60 4.56 23.04
N VAL A 362 4.75 4.32 21.74
CA VAL A 362 3.60 4.10 20.86
C VAL A 362 2.87 2.81 21.23
N GLN A 363 3.57 1.76 21.63
CA GLN A 363 2.97 0.51 22.12
C GLN A 363 2.13 0.66 23.39
N GLN A 364 2.19 1.78 24.09
CA GLN A 364 1.28 2.05 25.24
C GLN A 364 -0.13 2.45 24.78
N VAL A 365 -0.32 2.78 23.51
CA VAL A 365 -1.60 3.27 22.99
C VAL A 365 -2.50 2.09 22.62
N SER A 366 -3.63 1.99 23.28
CA SER A 366 -4.61 0.94 23.03
C SER A 366 -5.49 1.25 21.81
N SER A 367 -5.91 0.23 21.07
CA SER A 367 -6.91 0.31 20.01
C SER A 367 -8.23 0.96 20.48
N SER A 368 -8.57 0.88 21.77
CA SER A 368 -9.75 1.54 22.32
C SER A 368 -9.72 3.07 22.22
N GLN A 369 -8.55 3.65 21.95
CA GLN A 369 -8.37 5.07 21.70
C GLN A 369 -8.63 5.48 20.24
N PHE A 370 -8.96 4.53 19.37
CA PHE A 370 -9.25 4.78 17.97
C PHE A 370 -10.75 4.76 17.69
N GLU A 371 -11.10 5.37 16.56
CA GLU A 371 -12.45 5.38 16.01
C GLU A 371 -12.39 5.28 14.49
N ALA A 372 -13.39 4.64 13.88
CA ALA A 372 -13.52 4.61 12.42
C ALA A 372 -14.07 5.94 11.92
N VAL A 373 -13.56 6.41 10.79
CA VAL A 373 -13.95 7.67 10.15
C VAL A 373 -14.97 7.38 9.06
N ASP A 374 -16.00 8.23 8.99
CA ASP A 374 -17.01 8.17 7.93
C ASP A 374 -16.53 8.93 6.69
N ILE A 375 -16.04 8.20 5.69
CA ILE A 375 -15.58 8.77 4.43
C ILE A 375 -16.72 9.14 3.48
N THR A 376 -17.98 8.80 3.80
CA THR A 376 -19.12 9.23 2.99
C THR A 376 -19.24 10.75 2.97
N ALA A 377 -18.72 11.43 3.98
CA ALA A 377 -18.59 12.89 4.02
C ALA A 377 -17.71 13.46 2.89
N ILE A 378 -16.85 12.63 2.27
CA ILE A 378 -16.05 12.99 1.09
C ILE A 378 -16.70 12.44 -0.17
N THR A 379 -17.09 11.16 -0.17
CA THR A 379 -17.57 10.48 -1.39
C THR A 379 -18.95 10.98 -1.85
N SER A 380 -19.68 11.68 -1.00
CA SER A 380 -20.94 12.35 -1.36
C SER A 380 -20.78 13.77 -1.88
N ARG A 381 -19.55 14.34 -1.88
CA ARG A 381 -19.33 15.72 -2.37
C ARG A 381 -19.49 15.82 -3.88
N ALA A 382 -19.96 16.98 -4.33
CA ALA A 382 -19.95 17.29 -5.76
C ALA A 382 -18.53 17.21 -6.32
N GLY A 383 -18.36 16.61 -7.51
CA GLY A 383 -17.05 16.42 -8.12
C GLY A 383 -16.26 15.21 -7.60
N PHE A 384 -16.82 14.40 -6.70
CA PHE A 384 -16.18 13.15 -6.27
C PHE A 384 -15.99 12.21 -7.47
N ASN A 385 -14.80 11.65 -7.58
CA ASN A 385 -14.44 10.64 -8.58
C ASN A 385 -13.86 9.40 -7.89
N ALA A 386 -14.56 8.28 -7.95
CA ALA A 386 -14.16 7.03 -7.32
C ALA A 386 -12.83 6.45 -7.88
N ASN A 387 -12.37 6.89 -9.07
CA ASN A 387 -11.11 6.46 -9.67
C ASN A 387 -9.94 7.40 -9.36
N SER A 388 -10.16 8.38 -8.49
CA SER A 388 -9.17 9.36 -8.07
C SER A 388 -9.07 9.41 -6.55
N GLY A 389 -7.85 9.54 -6.03
CA GLY A 389 -7.60 9.84 -4.62
C GLY A 389 -7.78 11.31 -4.26
N ALA A 390 -8.10 12.18 -5.23
CA ALA A 390 -8.33 13.59 -4.97
C ALA A 390 -9.57 13.80 -4.10
N VAL A 391 -9.42 14.59 -3.05
CA VAL A 391 -10.54 15.04 -2.21
C VAL A 391 -11.18 16.26 -2.86
N PRO A 392 -12.49 16.20 -3.22
CA PRO A 392 -13.20 17.36 -3.72
C PRO A 392 -13.24 18.50 -2.67
N GLN A 393 -13.12 19.73 -3.15
CA GLN A 393 -13.20 20.93 -2.31
C GLN A 393 -14.64 21.25 -1.89
#